data_da0e605793e63c4cc6913b22161291de
#
_entry.id   da0e605793e63c4cc6913b22161291de
#
_cell.length_a   1.000
_cell.length_b   1.000
_cell.length_c   1.000
_cell.angle_alpha   90.00
_cell.angle_beta   90.00
_cell.angle_gamma   90.00
#
_symmetry.space_group_name_H-M   'P 1'
#
loop_
_entity.id
_entity.type
_entity.pdbx_description
1 polymer ?
#
loop_
_entity_poly.entity_id
_entity_poly.type
_entity_poly.pdbx_seq_one_letter_code
_entity_poly.pdbx_strand_id
1 'polypeptide(L)'
;MVSFTKPLFSKEILAIFEDDRNINTLTRRQNFPLFGVEKANFEDDRNILKTEIRKKARNEISPLFANHIEFAKTIVDLFDDPTTLFVMGIAQMQVGKTGAMISFIEQYIDRYEIPISNIYIITGLSSKSWIKQVKKRFPGILETQIYHRNDLTEKFTLDVLSKNDSLVIIDEVQIAAQKKQTMHTTFDELCFANRQNMYEKNIKVVEFSATPDGVLKDRQNWDVAAEMVIGEPGVGYKGVFDFLDEGRVFQCDELSGYSKNEEEDTQDAAKKNIAELGNFIFRRYGSDNAKYHIIRTPTGEAGRVMMSNVKEIYGEHFRYKTYNGMSEEEDINEFLDTVPKKHTCIFIMELCRCADTINKKYVGVLYERNVKRFNDSAQTQGLPGRACGYDDTGETVIFANIESLELYRQHYESKFTRTDLPWNCNTKNGTYASEDSESESGSNNDENEYGYKVFENDQRYNELEIFTRSHLGGWVPRKDVGKKINELRNHTSGDLIARHWGLSNKNPKRMALGTDGKWVVWWLTKFYPGV
;
A
#
# COMPACT_ATOMS: atom_id res chain seq x y z
N MET A 1 -2.01 -21.74 -18.85
CA MET A 1 -1.32 -21.15 -17.71
C MET A 1 0.16 -21.46 -17.86
N VAL A 2 1.00 -20.46 -17.94
CA VAL A 2 2.45 -20.67 -18.01
C VAL A 2 3.00 -19.96 -16.78
N SER A 3 3.58 -20.72 -15.86
CA SER A 3 4.40 -20.20 -14.78
C SER A 3 5.56 -19.43 -15.42
N PHE A 4 5.71 -18.16 -15.12
CA PHE A 4 6.62 -17.26 -15.81
C PHE A 4 7.69 -16.69 -14.93
N THR A 5 8.21 -17.46 -14.02
CA THR A 5 9.46 -17.05 -13.41
C THR A 5 10.31 -18.28 -13.18
N LYS A 6 11.52 -18.27 -13.70
CA LYS A 6 12.55 -19.09 -13.09
C LYS A 6 12.59 -18.67 -11.63
N PRO A 7 12.52 -19.60 -10.68
CA PRO A 7 12.68 -19.27 -9.28
C PRO A 7 13.97 -18.47 -9.12
N LEU A 8 13.88 -17.31 -8.48
CA LEU A 8 15.06 -16.51 -8.13
C LEU A 8 15.75 -17.16 -6.92
N PHE A 9 16.45 -18.26 -7.17
CA PHE A 9 17.28 -18.88 -6.15
C PHE A 9 18.63 -18.20 -6.09
N SER A 10 19.07 -17.80 -4.90
CA SER A 10 20.48 -17.55 -4.69
C SER A 10 21.29 -18.85 -4.82
N LYS A 11 22.57 -18.74 -5.19
CA LYS A 11 23.47 -19.89 -5.22
C LYS A 11 23.55 -20.62 -3.88
N GLU A 12 23.37 -19.89 -2.78
CA GLU A 12 23.37 -20.42 -1.42
C GLU A 12 22.12 -21.25 -1.12
N ILE A 13 20.94 -20.80 -1.59
CA ILE A 13 19.69 -21.57 -1.47
C ILE A 13 19.76 -22.84 -2.32
N LEU A 14 20.26 -22.75 -3.55
CA LEU A 14 20.50 -23.94 -4.38
C LEU A 14 21.44 -24.95 -3.70
N ALA A 15 22.51 -24.45 -3.06
CA ALA A 15 23.42 -25.31 -2.31
C ALA A 15 22.76 -26.03 -1.11
N ILE A 16 21.80 -25.35 -0.44
CA ILE A 16 21.00 -25.96 0.63
C ILE A 16 20.11 -27.09 0.09
N PHE A 17 19.55 -26.93 -1.11
CA PHE A 17 18.69 -27.94 -1.74
C PHE A 17 19.48 -29.07 -2.42
N GLU A 18 20.71 -28.84 -2.86
CA GLU A 18 21.59 -29.85 -3.39
C GLU A 18 22.14 -30.82 -2.30
N ASP A 19 22.02 -30.46 -1.02
CA ASP A 19 22.32 -31.38 0.09
C ASP A 19 21.10 -32.28 0.37
N ASP A 20 21.18 -33.53 -0.08
CA ASP A 20 20.14 -34.55 0.11
C ASP A 20 19.64 -34.68 1.56
N ARG A 21 20.48 -34.36 2.55
CA ARG A 21 20.10 -34.36 3.96
C ARG A 21 19.11 -33.22 4.28
N ASN A 22 19.27 -32.04 3.66
CA ASN A 22 18.39 -30.92 3.85
C ASN A 22 17.07 -31.12 3.11
N ILE A 23 17.09 -31.66 1.89
CA ILE A 23 15.87 -32.02 1.13
C ILE A 23 15.03 -33.01 1.93
N ASN A 24 15.66 -34.09 2.45
CA ASN A 24 14.96 -35.07 3.29
C ASN A 24 14.40 -34.46 4.58
N THR A 25 15.07 -33.47 5.16
CA THR A 25 14.61 -32.77 6.36
C THR A 25 13.45 -31.87 6.03
N LEU A 26 13.49 -31.12 4.91
CA LEU A 26 12.41 -30.28 4.42
C LEU A 26 11.17 -31.08 4.03
N THR A 27 11.35 -32.18 3.28
CA THR A 27 10.24 -33.05 2.85
C THR A 27 9.59 -33.76 4.04
N ARG A 28 10.33 -34.12 5.08
CA ARG A 28 9.80 -34.70 6.32
C ARG A 28 9.01 -33.67 7.17
N ARG A 29 9.29 -32.39 7.04
CA ARG A 29 8.65 -31.32 7.83
C ARG A 29 7.42 -30.69 7.17
N GLN A 30 7.09 -31.07 5.93
CA GLN A 30 5.91 -30.57 5.23
C GLN A 30 4.57 -30.96 5.89
N ASN A 31 4.57 -31.94 6.78
CA ASN A 31 3.38 -32.37 7.51
C ASN A 31 3.80 -32.76 8.93
N PHE A 32 3.65 -31.86 9.88
CA PHE A 32 3.53 -32.23 11.28
C PHE A 32 2.13 -32.78 11.49
N PRO A 33 1.93 -34.11 11.49
CA PRO A 33 0.58 -34.65 11.62
C PRO A 33 0.02 -34.26 12.98
N LEU A 34 -1.16 -33.66 12.95
CA LEU A 34 -1.94 -33.37 14.15
C LEU A 34 -2.42 -34.70 14.76
N PHE A 35 -2.31 -34.87 16.06
CA PHE A 35 -2.71 -36.07 16.76
C PHE A 35 -3.70 -35.79 17.89
N GLY A 36 -4.56 -36.77 18.16
CA GLY A 36 -5.44 -36.76 19.32
C GLY A 36 -6.36 -35.52 19.38
N VAL A 37 -6.30 -34.80 20.49
CA VAL A 37 -7.14 -33.61 20.74
C VAL A 37 -6.87 -32.49 19.75
N GLU A 38 -5.64 -32.30 19.30
CA GLU A 38 -5.29 -31.29 18.31
C GLU A 38 -5.96 -31.56 16.96
N LYS A 39 -5.98 -32.83 16.52
CA LYS A 39 -6.66 -33.21 15.30
C LYS A 39 -8.19 -33.05 15.41
N ALA A 40 -8.78 -33.38 16.55
CA ALA A 40 -10.21 -33.20 16.77
C ALA A 40 -10.58 -31.72 16.74
N ASN A 41 -9.82 -30.86 17.40
CA ASN A 41 -10.04 -29.42 17.38
C ASN A 41 -9.88 -28.84 15.96
N PHE A 42 -8.89 -29.30 15.21
CA PHE A 42 -8.68 -28.90 13.82
C PHE A 42 -9.89 -29.25 12.93
N GLU A 43 -10.42 -30.48 13.06
CA GLU A 43 -11.57 -30.91 12.27
C GLU A 43 -12.83 -30.09 12.60
N ASP A 44 -13.03 -29.76 13.87
CA ASP A 44 -14.13 -28.89 14.32
C ASP A 44 -13.96 -27.46 13.74
N ASP A 45 -12.79 -26.87 13.87
CA ASP A 45 -12.48 -25.53 13.36
C ASP A 45 -12.64 -25.47 11.83
N ARG A 46 -12.16 -26.50 11.12
CA ARG A 46 -12.29 -26.63 9.66
C ARG A 46 -13.76 -26.70 9.26
N ASN A 47 -14.59 -27.45 9.96
CA ASN A 47 -16.01 -27.57 9.69
C ASN A 47 -16.76 -26.25 9.95
N ILE A 48 -16.40 -25.54 11.02
CA ILE A 48 -16.92 -24.20 11.32
C ILE A 48 -16.56 -23.24 10.19
N LEU A 49 -15.28 -23.19 9.80
CA LEU A 49 -14.79 -22.35 8.71
C LEU A 49 -15.58 -22.56 7.42
N LYS A 50 -15.72 -23.80 6.97
CA LYS A 50 -16.48 -24.15 5.76
C LYS A 50 -17.95 -23.77 5.84
N THR A 51 -18.54 -23.94 7.01
CA THR A 51 -19.94 -23.59 7.25
C THR A 51 -20.15 -22.08 7.17
N GLU A 52 -19.26 -21.31 7.77
CA GLU A 52 -19.31 -19.84 7.75
C GLU A 52 -19.03 -19.26 6.36
N ILE A 53 -18.07 -19.82 5.61
CA ILE A 53 -17.80 -19.44 4.21
C ILE A 53 -19.07 -19.61 3.38
N ARG A 54 -19.70 -20.79 3.45
CA ARG A 54 -20.92 -21.08 2.70
C ARG A 54 -22.08 -20.18 3.12
N LYS A 55 -22.22 -19.90 4.41
CA LYS A 55 -23.24 -18.98 4.95
C LYS A 55 -23.05 -17.57 4.40
N LYS A 56 -21.81 -17.04 4.42
CA LYS A 56 -21.51 -15.69 3.90
C LYS A 56 -21.70 -15.61 2.38
N ALA A 57 -21.33 -16.65 1.65
CA ALA A 57 -21.55 -16.71 0.21
C ALA A 57 -23.04 -16.72 -0.17
N ARG A 58 -23.87 -17.50 0.54
CA ARG A 58 -25.33 -17.56 0.32
C ARG A 58 -26.03 -16.24 0.62
N ASN A 59 -25.53 -15.50 1.59
CA ASN A 59 -26.08 -14.20 1.98
C ASN A 59 -25.49 -13.04 1.16
N GLU A 60 -24.75 -13.33 0.08
CA GLU A 60 -24.08 -12.34 -0.80
C GLU A 60 -23.15 -11.37 -0.07
N ILE A 61 -22.74 -11.70 1.16
CA ILE A 61 -21.78 -10.89 1.92
C ILE A 61 -20.36 -11.08 1.36
N SER A 62 -20.05 -12.31 0.98
CA SER A 62 -18.74 -12.69 0.43
C SER A 62 -18.93 -13.78 -0.63
N PRO A 63 -19.47 -13.44 -1.80
CA PRO A 63 -19.69 -14.43 -2.85
C PRO A 63 -18.35 -15.00 -3.33
N LEU A 64 -18.34 -16.32 -3.54
CA LEU A 64 -17.22 -17.02 -4.14
C LEU A 64 -17.56 -17.34 -5.59
N PHE A 65 -16.74 -16.85 -6.51
CA PHE A 65 -16.87 -17.11 -7.93
C PHE A 65 -15.85 -18.14 -8.40
N ALA A 66 -16.10 -18.76 -9.54
CA ALA A 66 -15.24 -19.79 -10.08
C ALA A 66 -13.79 -19.32 -10.30
N ASN A 67 -13.61 -18.07 -10.76
CA ASN A 67 -12.30 -17.48 -10.93
C ASN A 67 -11.53 -17.30 -9.59
N HIS A 68 -12.22 -17.02 -8.49
CA HIS A 68 -11.60 -16.96 -7.16
C HIS A 68 -11.07 -18.31 -6.72
N ILE A 69 -11.87 -19.37 -6.95
CA ILE A 69 -11.54 -20.75 -6.59
C ILE A 69 -10.34 -21.25 -7.41
N GLU A 70 -10.34 -20.99 -8.71
CA GLU A 70 -9.25 -21.40 -9.60
C GLU A 70 -7.96 -20.63 -9.31
N PHE A 71 -8.05 -19.32 -9.07
CA PHE A 71 -6.90 -18.51 -8.68
C PHE A 71 -6.31 -18.99 -7.35
N ALA A 72 -7.15 -19.24 -6.35
CA ALA A 72 -6.74 -19.79 -5.07
C ALA A 72 -6.08 -21.17 -5.23
N LYS A 73 -6.66 -22.07 -6.04
CA LYS A 73 -6.12 -23.38 -6.33
C LYS A 73 -4.73 -23.30 -6.93
N THR A 74 -4.53 -22.41 -7.91
CA THR A 74 -3.22 -22.23 -8.54
C THR A 74 -2.16 -21.80 -7.53
N ILE A 75 -2.52 -20.91 -6.57
CA ILE A 75 -1.61 -20.49 -5.49
C ILE A 75 -1.30 -21.66 -4.56
N VAL A 76 -2.30 -22.47 -4.17
CA VAL A 76 -2.10 -23.64 -3.30
C VAL A 76 -1.20 -24.66 -3.97
N ASP A 77 -1.41 -24.94 -5.27
CA ASP A 77 -0.63 -25.92 -6.02
C ASP A 77 0.87 -25.55 -6.10
N LEU A 78 1.23 -24.26 -6.05
CA LEU A 78 2.62 -23.81 -6.01
C LEU A 78 3.31 -24.15 -4.69
N PHE A 79 2.58 -24.19 -3.60
CA PHE A 79 3.12 -24.56 -2.29
C PHE A 79 3.35 -26.06 -2.12
N ASP A 80 2.97 -26.89 -3.09
CA ASP A 80 3.37 -28.31 -3.11
C ASP A 80 4.88 -28.48 -3.32
N ASP A 81 5.52 -27.50 -3.94
CA ASP A 81 6.98 -27.42 -3.92
C ASP A 81 7.43 -26.88 -2.55
N PRO A 82 8.15 -27.71 -1.75
CA PRO A 82 8.63 -27.30 -0.44
C PRO A 82 9.56 -26.10 -0.48
N THR A 83 10.18 -25.86 -1.63
CA THR A 83 11.11 -24.75 -1.82
C THR A 83 10.40 -23.41 -2.03
N THR A 84 9.14 -23.43 -2.42
CA THR A 84 8.32 -22.23 -2.54
C THR A 84 7.89 -21.73 -1.16
N LEU A 85 8.47 -20.61 -0.73
CA LEU A 85 8.08 -19.93 0.52
C LEU A 85 7.15 -18.75 0.28
N PHE A 86 7.25 -18.12 -0.90
CA PHE A 86 6.51 -16.93 -1.26
C PHE A 86 5.74 -17.11 -2.54
N VAL A 87 4.47 -16.74 -2.53
CA VAL A 87 3.64 -16.62 -3.73
C VAL A 87 3.01 -15.24 -3.78
N MET A 88 3.13 -14.56 -4.92
CA MET A 88 2.43 -13.32 -5.18
C MET A 88 1.21 -13.56 -6.07
N GLY A 89 0.04 -13.34 -5.52
CA GLY A 89 -1.21 -13.30 -6.24
C GLY A 89 -1.49 -11.89 -6.76
N ILE A 90 -1.42 -11.73 -8.09
CA ILE A 90 -1.71 -10.46 -8.75
C ILE A 90 -3.10 -10.54 -9.36
N ALA A 91 -3.94 -9.57 -9.06
CA ALA A 91 -5.27 -9.49 -9.65
C ALA A 91 -5.72 -8.04 -9.80
N GLN A 92 -6.45 -7.72 -10.85
CA GLN A 92 -6.93 -6.36 -11.10
C GLN A 92 -7.72 -5.78 -9.91
N MET A 93 -7.92 -4.45 -9.93
CA MET A 93 -8.69 -3.76 -8.90
C MET A 93 -10.14 -4.25 -8.88
N GLN A 94 -10.73 -4.42 -7.70
CA GLN A 94 -12.13 -4.82 -7.50
C GLN A 94 -12.54 -6.18 -8.15
N VAL A 95 -11.58 -7.01 -8.53
CA VAL A 95 -11.86 -8.34 -9.11
C VAL A 95 -12.33 -9.36 -8.07
N GLY A 96 -12.25 -9.00 -6.78
CA GLY A 96 -12.66 -9.88 -5.67
C GLY A 96 -11.51 -10.60 -4.97
N LYS A 97 -10.33 -9.96 -4.85
CA LYS A 97 -9.17 -10.52 -4.11
C LYS A 97 -9.54 -11.10 -2.74
N THR A 98 -10.45 -10.46 -1.99
CA THR A 98 -10.93 -10.98 -0.70
C THR A 98 -11.58 -12.36 -0.83
N GLY A 99 -12.40 -12.57 -1.87
CA GLY A 99 -13.00 -13.88 -2.15
C GLY A 99 -11.95 -14.94 -2.50
N ALA A 100 -10.94 -14.54 -3.26
CA ALA A 100 -9.80 -15.42 -3.57
C ALA A 100 -8.99 -15.77 -2.32
N MET A 101 -8.74 -14.83 -1.41
CA MET A 101 -8.08 -15.09 -0.13
C MET A 101 -8.87 -16.08 0.73
N ILE A 102 -10.19 -15.92 0.84
CA ILE A 102 -11.05 -16.84 1.58
C ILE A 102 -11.01 -18.24 0.98
N SER A 103 -11.11 -18.35 -0.35
CA SER A 103 -11.02 -19.63 -1.06
C SER A 103 -9.62 -20.26 -0.91
N PHE A 104 -8.57 -19.43 -0.92
CA PHE A 104 -7.20 -19.88 -0.70
C PHE A 104 -7.03 -20.48 0.72
N ILE A 105 -7.54 -19.82 1.74
CA ILE A 105 -7.47 -20.32 3.13
C ILE A 105 -8.18 -21.67 3.24
N GLU A 106 -9.42 -21.79 2.70
CA GLU A 106 -10.17 -23.04 2.73
C GLU A 106 -9.38 -24.16 2.08
N GLN A 107 -8.89 -23.96 0.86
CA GLN A 107 -8.14 -24.97 0.11
C GLN A 107 -6.79 -25.32 0.75
N TYR A 108 -6.11 -24.31 1.30
CA TYR A 108 -4.81 -24.50 1.96
C TYR A 108 -4.96 -25.33 3.25
N ILE A 109 -5.97 -25.03 4.07
CA ILE A 109 -6.29 -25.81 5.28
C ILE A 109 -6.65 -27.26 4.91
N ASP A 110 -7.46 -27.44 3.86
CA ASP A 110 -7.83 -28.78 3.40
C ASP A 110 -6.63 -29.62 2.94
N ARG A 111 -5.64 -28.96 2.36
CA ARG A 111 -4.48 -29.67 1.78
C ARG A 111 -3.37 -29.93 2.78
N TYR A 112 -3.10 -28.96 3.65
CA TYR A 112 -1.93 -29.00 4.53
C TYR A 112 -2.27 -29.22 6.01
N GLU A 113 -3.55 -29.31 6.36
CA GLU A 113 -4.07 -29.56 7.72
C GLU A 113 -3.48 -28.61 8.78
N ILE A 114 -3.29 -27.33 8.45
CA ILE A 114 -2.74 -26.35 9.40
C ILE A 114 -3.83 -25.82 10.35
N PRO A 115 -3.54 -25.64 11.64
CA PRO A 115 -4.47 -25.01 12.58
C PRO A 115 -4.81 -23.56 12.18
N ILE A 116 -6.04 -23.14 12.41
CA ILE A 116 -6.47 -21.76 12.16
C ILE A 116 -5.61 -20.74 12.93
N SER A 117 -5.15 -21.10 14.13
CA SER A 117 -4.24 -20.27 14.93
C SER A 117 -2.88 -20.00 14.27
N ASN A 118 -2.52 -20.74 13.23
CA ASN A 118 -1.26 -20.57 12.48
C ASN A 118 -1.44 -19.73 11.22
N ILE A 119 -2.64 -19.20 10.99
CA ILE A 119 -2.94 -18.31 9.86
C ILE A 119 -2.91 -16.87 10.34
N TYR A 120 -2.24 -16.01 9.60
CA TYR A 120 -2.09 -14.58 9.89
C TYR A 120 -2.51 -13.77 8.66
N ILE A 121 -3.56 -12.96 8.79
CA ILE A 121 -4.07 -12.09 7.73
C ILE A 121 -3.69 -10.67 8.07
N ILE A 122 -2.79 -10.07 7.30
CA ILE A 122 -2.19 -8.78 7.61
C ILE A 122 -2.36 -7.76 6.49
N THR A 123 -2.26 -6.48 6.83
CA THR A 123 -2.24 -5.38 5.86
C THR A 123 -1.35 -4.23 6.31
N GLY A 124 -0.77 -3.54 5.33
CA GLY A 124 -0.08 -2.27 5.53
C GLY A 124 -1.01 -1.05 5.65
N LEU A 125 -2.30 -1.21 5.39
CA LEU A 125 -3.27 -0.11 5.48
C LEU A 125 -3.42 0.39 6.93
N SER A 126 -3.63 1.71 7.07
CA SER A 126 -3.94 2.36 8.35
C SER A 126 -5.45 2.64 8.53
N SER A 127 -6.27 2.23 7.57
CA SER A 127 -7.71 2.51 7.55
C SER A 127 -8.48 1.58 8.48
N LYS A 128 -9.27 2.16 9.37
CA LYS A 128 -10.23 1.41 10.20
C LYS A 128 -11.36 0.79 9.37
N SER A 129 -11.68 1.39 8.22
CA SER A 129 -12.70 0.87 7.29
C SER A 129 -12.28 -0.49 6.73
N TRP A 130 -10.99 -0.68 6.42
CA TRP A 130 -10.48 -1.97 5.98
C TRP A 130 -10.75 -3.09 6.98
N ILE A 131 -10.43 -2.87 8.27
CA ILE A 131 -10.68 -3.88 9.32
C ILE A 131 -12.18 -4.23 9.37
N LYS A 132 -13.07 -3.22 9.36
CA LYS A 132 -14.52 -3.45 9.38
C LYS A 132 -14.97 -4.28 8.17
N GLN A 133 -14.48 -3.94 6.97
CA GLN A 133 -14.83 -4.67 5.74
C GLN A 133 -14.30 -6.10 5.76
N VAL A 134 -13.05 -6.31 6.16
CA VAL A 134 -12.44 -7.64 6.22
C VAL A 134 -13.16 -8.51 7.23
N LYS A 135 -13.37 -8.05 8.46
CA LYS A 135 -14.13 -8.78 9.48
C LYS A 135 -15.57 -9.10 9.05
N LYS A 136 -16.22 -8.20 8.32
CA LYS A 136 -17.55 -8.46 7.77
C LYS A 136 -17.52 -9.58 6.72
N ARG A 137 -16.49 -9.63 5.87
CA ARG A 137 -16.39 -10.57 4.74
C ARG A 137 -15.80 -11.93 5.14
N PHE A 138 -14.75 -11.93 5.95
CA PHE A 138 -14.11 -13.17 6.40
C PHE A 138 -14.99 -13.96 7.37
N PRO A 139 -14.88 -15.29 7.40
CA PRO A 139 -15.48 -16.14 8.44
C PRO A 139 -15.14 -15.64 9.84
N GLY A 140 -16.10 -15.70 10.77
CA GLY A 140 -15.94 -15.21 12.13
C GLY A 140 -14.81 -15.91 12.90
N ILE A 141 -14.61 -17.19 12.64
CA ILE A 141 -13.51 -17.98 13.22
C ILE A 141 -12.11 -17.42 12.89
N LEU A 142 -11.98 -16.64 11.81
CA LEU A 142 -10.73 -15.97 11.42
C LEU A 142 -10.56 -14.56 12.00
N GLU A 143 -11.53 -14.02 12.73
CA GLU A 143 -11.45 -12.62 13.21
C GLU A 143 -10.24 -12.32 14.08
N THR A 144 -9.81 -13.29 14.88
CA THR A 144 -8.63 -13.16 15.75
C THR A 144 -7.31 -13.27 14.99
N GLN A 145 -7.37 -13.68 13.74
CA GLN A 145 -6.22 -13.86 12.85
C GLN A 145 -6.01 -12.66 11.91
N ILE A 146 -6.81 -11.59 12.05
CA ILE A 146 -6.75 -10.39 11.22
C ILE A 146 -6.00 -9.31 11.98
N TYR A 147 -4.85 -8.91 11.45
CA TYR A 147 -3.93 -7.95 12.04
C TYR A 147 -3.83 -6.70 11.19
N HIS A 148 -4.03 -5.57 11.83
CA HIS A 148 -3.83 -4.27 11.23
C HIS A 148 -2.36 -3.85 11.36
N ARG A 149 -1.90 -2.90 10.54
CA ARG A 149 -0.53 -2.37 10.60
C ARG A 149 -0.03 -2.04 12.01
N ASN A 150 -0.91 -1.54 12.89
CA ASN A 150 -0.53 -1.20 14.26
C ASN A 150 -0.36 -2.42 15.18
N ASP A 151 -0.84 -3.58 14.75
CA ASP A 151 -0.75 -4.84 15.50
C ASP A 151 0.54 -5.60 15.16
N LEU A 152 1.26 -5.16 14.10
CA LEU A 152 2.53 -5.75 13.65
C LEU A 152 3.67 -5.28 14.55
N THR A 153 3.78 -5.93 15.68
CA THR A 153 4.75 -5.65 16.74
C THR A 153 5.72 -6.82 16.89
N GLU A 154 6.77 -6.64 17.69
CA GLU A 154 7.69 -7.73 18.05
C GLU A 154 6.94 -8.97 18.59
N LYS A 155 5.85 -8.78 19.36
CA LYS A 155 5.03 -9.89 19.84
C LYS A 155 4.39 -10.67 18.68
N PHE A 156 3.90 -9.99 17.66
CA PHE A 156 3.38 -10.62 16.44
C PHE A 156 4.45 -11.46 15.77
N THR A 157 5.64 -10.88 15.55
CA THR A 157 6.79 -11.56 14.96
C THR A 157 7.18 -12.81 15.73
N LEU A 158 7.28 -12.71 17.06
CA LEU A 158 7.61 -13.84 17.93
C LEU A 158 6.51 -14.91 17.89
N ASP A 159 5.24 -14.55 17.83
CA ASP A 159 4.14 -15.53 17.71
C ASP A 159 4.25 -16.34 16.41
N VAL A 160 4.43 -15.67 15.26
CA VAL A 160 4.63 -16.34 13.98
C VAL A 160 5.86 -17.27 14.02
N LEU A 161 6.99 -16.77 14.50
CA LEU A 161 8.24 -17.52 14.57
C LEU A 161 8.25 -18.65 15.62
N SER A 162 7.32 -18.64 16.58
CA SER A 162 7.21 -19.69 17.59
C SER A 162 6.54 -20.95 17.08
N LYS A 163 5.76 -20.86 16.00
CA LYS A 163 4.93 -21.95 15.47
C LYS A 163 5.55 -22.58 14.22
N ASN A 164 5.24 -23.85 14.00
CA ASN A 164 5.51 -24.54 12.74
C ASN A 164 4.29 -24.41 11.82
N ASP A 165 4.50 -24.54 10.52
CA ASP A 165 3.45 -24.48 9.49
C ASP A 165 2.61 -23.20 9.54
N SER A 166 3.27 -22.06 9.75
CA SER A 166 2.59 -20.75 9.75
C SER A 166 2.33 -20.26 8.33
N LEU A 167 1.12 -19.73 8.11
CA LEU A 167 0.73 -19.10 6.86
C LEU A 167 0.47 -17.61 7.07
N VAL A 168 1.25 -16.76 6.42
CA VAL A 168 1.09 -15.30 6.44
C VAL A 168 0.45 -14.84 5.13
N ILE A 169 -0.71 -14.22 5.21
CA ILE A 169 -1.47 -13.69 4.06
C ILE A 169 -1.44 -12.17 4.14
N ILE A 170 -1.02 -11.51 3.06
CA ILE A 170 -0.82 -10.07 3.03
C ILE A 170 -1.73 -9.44 1.99
N ASP A 171 -2.64 -8.60 2.44
CA ASP A 171 -3.51 -7.83 1.57
C ASP A 171 -2.91 -6.44 1.31
N GLU A 172 -2.91 -6.00 0.03
CA GLU A 172 -2.35 -4.74 -0.44
C GLU A 172 -0.89 -4.56 0.02
N VAL A 173 -0.07 -5.55 -0.29
CA VAL A 173 1.32 -5.68 0.17
C VAL A 173 2.20 -4.46 -0.16
N GLN A 174 1.90 -3.71 -1.23
CA GLN A 174 2.62 -2.49 -1.61
C GLN A 174 2.43 -1.32 -0.62
N ILE A 175 1.51 -1.46 0.34
CA ILE A 175 1.23 -0.42 1.33
C ILE A 175 2.14 -0.60 2.54
N ALA A 176 2.82 0.48 2.94
CA ALA A 176 3.78 0.51 4.05
C ALA A 176 4.96 -0.48 3.88
N ALA A 177 5.27 -0.86 2.64
CA ALA A 177 6.34 -1.79 2.29
C ALA A 177 7.70 -1.12 2.06
N GLN A 178 7.79 0.20 2.10
CA GLN A 178 9.06 0.91 1.90
C GLN A 178 10.02 0.73 3.08
N LYS A 179 11.32 0.82 2.80
CA LYS A 179 12.39 0.74 3.82
C LYS A 179 12.05 1.58 5.05
N LYS A 180 12.10 0.99 6.22
CA LYS A 180 11.74 1.58 7.54
C LYS A 180 10.23 1.78 7.78
N GLN A 181 9.36 1.37 6.90
CA GLN A 181 7.93 1.31 7.19
C GLN A 181 7.57 -0.01 7.89
N THR A 182 6.42 -0.05 8.54
CA THR A 182 6.03 -1.16 9.42
C THR A 182 6.07 -2.53 8.71
N MET A 183 5.53 -2.62 7.49
CA MET A 183 5.55 -3.89 6.75
C MET A 183 6.96 -4.34 6.43
N HIS A 184 7.81 -3.43 5.94
CA HIS A 184 9.20 -3.74 5.65
C HIS A 184 9.94 -4.21 6.91
N THR A 185 9.82 -3.48 8.03
CA THR A 185 10.48 -3.87 9.30
C THR A 185 10.00 -5.22 9.79
N THR A 186 8.68 -5.47 9.74
CA THR A 186 8.11 -6.77 10.12
C THR A 186 8.65 -7.90 9.24
N PHE A 187 8.80 -7.66 7.95
CA PHE A 187 9.33 -8.68 7.03
C PHE A 187 10.82 -8.90 7.19
N ASP A 188 11.60 -7.85 7.43
CA ASP A 188 13.02 -8.01 7.78
C ASP A 188 13.18 -8.94 8.99
N GLU A 189 12.35 -8.74 10.02
CA GLU A 189 12.42 -9.56 11.24
C GLU A 189 11.88 -10.99 11.02
N LEU A 190 10.73 -11.14 10.34
CA LEU A 190 10.07 -12.43 10.14
C LEU A 190 10.73 -13.30 9.10
N CYS A 191 11.05 -12.72 7.96
CA CYS A 191 11.25 -13.50 6.76
C CYS A 191 12.68 -13.41 6.23
N PHE A 192 13.31 -12.26 6.32
CA PHE A 192 14.53 -12.01 5.58
C PHE A 192 15.78 -12.10 6.43
N ALA A 193 15.70 -11.71 7.68
CA ALA A 193 16.78 -11.95 8.63
C ALA A 193 16.91 -13.42 9.01
N ASN A 194 15.89 -14.25 8.76
CA ASN A 194 15.80 -15.62 9.29
C ASN A 194 15.24 -16.65 8.30
N ARG A 195 15.69 -16.63 7.03
CA ARG A 195 15.24 -17.57 5.99
C ARG A 195 15.36 -19.03 6.41
N GLN A 196 16.45 -19.40 7.06
CA GLN A 196 16.64 -20.75 7.54
C GLN A 196 15.51 -21.16 8.48
N ASN A 197 15.08 -20.27 9.36
CA ASN A 197 13.97 -20.51 10.27
C ASN A 197 12.63 -20.67 9.53
N MET A 198 12.42 -19.92 8.44
CA MET A 198 11.22 -20.09 7.60
C MET A 198 11.16 -21.48 6.97
N TYR A 199 12.27 -21.96 6.42
CA TYR A 199 12.35 -23.31 5.88
C TYR A 199 12.17 -24.35 6.97
N GLU A 200 12.88 -24.21 8.09
CA GLU A 200 12.83 -25.15 9.20
C GLU A 200 11.45 -25.26 9.83
N LYS A 201 10.70 -24.18 9.87
CA LYS A 201 9.36 -24.11 10.45
C LYS A 201 8.24 -24.17 9.42
N ASN A 202 8.58 -24.28 8.14
CA ASN A 202 7.62 -24.26 7.04
C ASN A 202 6.69 -23.04 7.08
N ILE A 203 7.27 -21.83 7.25
CA ILE A 203 6.51 -20.59 7.20
C ILE A 203 6.31 -20.21 5.75
N LYS A 204 5.06 -20.10 5.31
CA LYS A 204 4.67 -19.72 3.96
C LYS A 204 4.05 -18.33 3.95
N VAL A 205 4.30 -17.58 2.87
CA VAL A 205 3.79 -16.22 2.68
C VAL A 205 3.06 -16.12 1.35
N VAL A 206 1.84 -15.63 1.38
CA VAL A 206 1.12 -15.24 0.16
C VAL A 206 0.76 -13.77 0.20
N GLU A 207 1.03 -13.08 -0.89
CA GLU A 207 0.83 -11.64 -0.99
C GLU A 207 -0.16 -11.34 -2.11
N PHE A 208 -1.08 -10.43 -1.84
CA PHE A 208 -2.07 -9.98 -2.82
C PHE A 208 -1.88 -8.51 -3.16
N SER A 209 -1.84 -8.20 -4.46
CA SER A 209 -1.78 -6.83 -4.96
C SER A 209 -2.41 -6.70 -6.33
N ALA A 210 -2.89 -5.50 -6.66
CA ALA A 210 -3.21 -5.12 -8.02
C ALA A 210 -2.01 -4.43 -8.72
N THR A 211 -1.10 -3.83 -7.96
CA THR A 211 0.08 -3.10 -8.45
C THR A 211 1.34 -3.57 -7.72
N PRO A 212 1.92 -4.71 -8.10
CA PRO A 212 2.99 -5.38 -7.36
C PRO A 212 4.38 -4.77 -7.54
N ASP A 213 4.56 -3.79 -8.42
CA ASP A 213 5.86 -3.36 -8.92
C ASP A 213 6.91 -3.05 -7.82
N GLY A 214 6.53 -2.27 -6.79
CA GLY A 214 7.45 -1.96 -5.69
C GLY A 214 7.91 -3.19 -4.92
N VAL A 215 7.01 -4.17 -4.76
CA VAL A 215 7.30 -5.40 -4.03
C VAL A 215 8.17 -6.35 -4.85
N LEU A 216 7.97 -6.40 -6.17
CA LEU A 216 8.81 -7.19 -7.06
C LEU A 216 10.27 -6.72 -7.03
N LYS A 217 10.50 -5.41 -6.95
CA LYS A 217 11.86 -4.85 -6.78
C LYS A 217 12.46 -5.21 -5.44
N ASP A 218 11.71 -5.10 -4.37
CA ASP A 218 12.17 -5.45 -3.03
C ASP A 218 12.57 -6.93 -2.95
N ARG A 219 11.83 -7.81 -3.61
CA ARG A 219 12.15 -9.25 -3.64
C ARG A 219 13.43 -9.57 -4.37
N GLN A 220 13.74 -8.88 -5.45
CA GLN A 220 15.03 -9.02 -6.12
C GLN A 220 16.17 -8.68 -5.15
N ASN A 221 15.97 -7.70 -4.29
CA ASN A 221 16.95 -7.31 -3.27
C ASN A 221 17.05 -8.34 -2.13
N TRP A 222 15.97 -9.07 -1.87
CA TRP A 222 15.92 -10.05 -0.77
C TRP A 222 16.35 -11.46 -1.16
N ASP A 223 16.60 -11.67 -2.45
CA ASP A 223 17.04 -12.96 -2.98
C ASP A 223 16.16 -14.13 -2.49
N VAL A 224 14.85 -13.93 -2.56
CA VAL A 224 13.84 -14.89 -2.12
C VAL A 224 13.16 -15.51 -3.33
N ALA A 225 13.08 -16.84 -3.35
CA ALA A 225 12.28 -17.56 -4.33
C ALA A 225 10.81 -17.18 -4.17
N ALA A 226 10.25 -16.55 -5.17
CA ALA A 226 8.86 -16.12 -5.19
C ALA A 226 8.21 -16.45 -6.52
N GLU A 227 7.08 -17.14 -6.46
CA GLU A 227 6.25 -17.43 -7.61
C GLU A 227 5.18 -16.36 -7.80
N MET A 228 4.82 -16.05 -9.05
CA MET A 228 3.75 -15.13 -9.37
C MET A 228 2.59 -15.85 -10.03
N VAL A 229 1.39 -15.54 -9.56
CA VAL A 229 0.14 -16.00 -10.17
C VAL A 229 -0.71 -14.79 -10.52
N ILE A 230 -1.19 -14.72 -11.76
CA ILE A 230 -2.14 -13.69 -12.18
C ILE A 230 -3.54 -14.29 -12.17
N GLY A 231 -4.42 -13.69 -11.36
CA GLY A 231 -5.83 -14.05 -11.30
C GLY A 231 -6.62 -13.41 -12.43
N GLU A 232 -7.29 -14.26 -13.21
CA GLU A 232 -8.14 -13.79 -14.29
C GLU A 232 -9.46 -13.24 -13.73
N PRO A 233 -9.96 -12.13 -14.28
CA PRO A 233 -11.28 -11.61 -13.92
C PRO A 233 -12.41 -12.59 -14.25
N GLY A 234 -13.48 -12.57 -13.48
CA GLY A 234 -14.70 -13.32 -13.77
C GLY A 234 -15.54 -12.68 -14.87
N VAL A 235 -16.55 -13.44 -15.34
CA VAL A 235 -17.49 -12.96 -16.35
C VAL A 235 -18.24 -11.73 -15.86
N GLY A 236 -18.33 -10.71 -16.70
CA GLY A 236 -19.01 -9.44 -16.39
C GLY A 236 -18.15 -8.43 -15.63
N TYR A 237 -16.91 -8.75 -15.33
CA TYR A 237 -15.97 -7.78 -14.78
C TYR A 237 -15.66 -6.68 -15.81
N LYS A 238 -15.62 -5.44 -15.32
CA LYS A 238 -15.12 -4.27 -16.06
C LYS A 238 -13.90 -3.71 -15.35
N GLY A 239 -12.74 -3.82 -15.98
CA GLY A 239 -11.48 -3.28 -15.48
C GLY A 239 -11.16 -1.93 -16.10
N VAL A 240 -10.09 -1.30 -15.63
CA VAL A 240 -9.63 -0.02 -16.17
C VAL A 240 -9.30 -0.10 -17.68
N PHE A 241 -8.90 -1.26 -18.16
CA PHE A 241 -8.59 -1.51 -19.58
C PHE A 241 -9.86 -1.45 -20.44
N ASP A 242 -10.96 -2.03 -19.95
CA ASP A 242 -12.26 -1.94 -20.62
C ASP A 242 -12.74 -0.49 -20.71
N PHE A 243 -12.55 0.31 -19.64
CA PHE A 243 -12.89 1.72 -19.64
C PHE A 243 -12.05 2.52 -20.65
N LEU A 244 -10.77 2.19 -20.82
CA LEU A 244 -9.91 2.79 -21.84
C LEU A 244 -10.41 2.43 -23.24
N ASP A 245 -10.67 1.16 -23.51
CA ASP A 245 -11.10 0.66 -24.82
C ASP A 245 -12.51 1.17 -25.21
N GLU A 246 -13.39 1.38 -24.24
CA GLU A 246 -14.72 1.95 -24.43
C GLU A 246 -14.71 3.50 -24.57
N GLY A 247 -13.54 4.15 -24.46
CA GLY A 247 -13.43 5.61 -24.51
C GLY A 247 -14.12 6.31 -23.32
N ARG A 248 -14.16 5.65 -22.16
CA ARG A 248 -14.75 6.17 -20.92
C ARG A 248 -13.69 6.72 -19.95
N VAL A 249 -12.44 6.81 -20.37
CA VAL A 249 -11.37 7.47 -19.62
C VAL A 249 -11.00 8.76 -20.34
N PHE A 250 -10.93 9.84 -19.58
CA PHE A 250 -10.57 11.18 -20.02
C PHE A 250 -9.36 11.65 -19.22
N GLN A 251 -8.52 12.50 -19.85
CA GLN A 251 -7.41 13.12 -19.13
C GLN A 251 -7.94 14.04 -18.03
N CYS A 252 -7.39 13.91 -16.82
CA CYS A 252 -7.68 14.83 -15.73
C CYS A 252 -6.81 16.09 -15.85
N ASP A 253 -7.43 17.24 -15.62
CA ASP A 253 -6.77 18.55 -15.61
C ASP A 253 -6.64 19.08 -14.18
N GLU A 254 -5.83 20.13 -14.00
CA GLU A 254 -5.69 20.81 -12.72
C GLU A 254 -6.96 21.64 -12.41
N LEU A 255 -7.59 21.37 -11.27
CA LEU A 255 -8.81 22.06 -10.85
C LEU A 255 -8.59 23.02 -9.66
N SER A 256 -7.43 22.95 -9.00
CA SER A 256 -7.16 23.80 -7.84
C SER A 256 -6.72 25.20 -8.24
N GLY A 257 -5.82 25.29 -9.22
CA GLY A 257 -5.16 26.55 -9.58
C GLY A 257 -4.33 27.17 -8.44
N TYR A 258 -4.16 26.43 -7.33
CA TYR A 258 -3.42 26.94 -6.18
C TYR A 258 -1.91 26.93 -6.44
N SER A 259 -1.32 28.12 -6.49
CA SER A 259 0.12 28.32 -6.51
C SER A 259 0.56 29.11 -5.27
N LYS A 260 1.68 28.75 -4.67
CA LYS A 260 2.28 29.54 -3.57
C LYS A 260 2.84 30.88 -4.06
N ASN A 261 3.02 31.02 -5.35
CA ASN A 261 3.64 32.20 -5.98
C ASN A 261 2.61 33.15 -6.59
N GLU A 262 1.29 32.96 -6.29
CA GLU A 262 0.18 33.83 -6.73
C GLU A 262 0.19 34.11 -8.25
N GLU A 263 0.43 33.10 -9.06
CA GLU A 263 0.32 33.21 -10.52
C GLU A 263 -1.16 33.22 -10.93
N GLU A 264 -1.67 34.37 -11.33
CA GLU A 264 -3.07 34.60 -11.71
C GLU A 264 -3.53 33.68 -12.85
N ASP A 265 -2.66 33.41 -13.82
CA ASP A 265 -2.92 32.54 -14.97
C ASP A 265 -3.29 31.08 -14.57
N THR A 266 -2.81 30.58 -13.43
CA THR A 266 -3.12 29.23 -12.97
C THR A 266 -4.54 29.10 -12.41
N GLN A 267 -5.09 30.17 -11.81
CA GLN A 267 -6.46 30.21 -11.32
C GLN A 267 -7.46 30.26 -12.46
N ASP A 268 -7.22 31.05 -13.50
CA ASP A 268 -8.09 31.14 -14.66
C ASP A 268 -8.12 29.85 -15.45
N ALA A 269 -6.97 29.19 -15.61
CA ALA A 269 -6.89 27.87 -16.24
C ALA A 269 -7.70 26.83 -15.45
N ALA A 270 -7.58 26.79 -14.12
CA ALA A 270 -8.35 25.89 -13.28
C ALA A 270 -9.86 26.16 -13.34
N LYS A 271 -10.28 27.42 -13.32
CA LYS A 271 -11.69 27.80 -13.49
C LYS A 271 -12.24 27.40 -14.85
N LYS A 272 -11.47 27.54 -15.91
CA LYS A 272 -11.81 27.05 -17.25
C LYS A 272 -11.99 25.53 -17.26
N ASN A 273 -11.05 24.77 -16.70
CA ASN A 273 -11.13 23.31 -16.62
C ASN A 273 -12.38 22.86 -15.84
N ILE A 274 -12.71 23.55 -14.73
CA ILE A 274 -13.94 23.30 -13.97
C ILE A 274 -15.19 23.55 -14.83
N ALA A 275 -15.23 24.65 -15.56
CA ALA A 275 -16.35 24.96 -16.45
C ALA A 275 -16.51 23.92 -17.57
N GLU A 276 -15.40 23.45 -18.14
CA GLU A 276 -15.40 22.39 -19.17
C GLU A 276 -15.90 21.07 -18.60
N LEU A 277 -15.51 20.70 -17.39
CA LEU A 277 -16.03 19.51 -16.68
C LEU A 277 -17.55 19.64 -16.42
N GLY A 278 -18.04 20.79 -15.99
CA GLY A 278 -19.46 21.04 -15.81
C GLY A 278 -20.25 20.88 -17.11
N ASN A 279 -19.74 21.46 -18.20
CA ASN A 279 -20.30 21.33 -19.55
C ASN A 279 -20.30 19.87 -20.03
N PHE A 280 -19.24 19.12 -19.74
CA PHE A 280 -19.17 17.69 -20.02
C PHE A 280 -20.28 16.92 -19.28
N ILE A 281 -20.44 17.17 -17.99
CA ILE A 281 -21.46 16.52 -17.16
C ILE A 281 -22.86 16.77 -17.73
N PHE A 282 -23.21 18.00 -18.03
CA PHE A 282 -24.53 18.33 -18.58
C PHE A 282 -24.74 17.77 -19.98
N ARG A 283 -23.74 17.78 -20.85
CA ARG A 283 -23.84 17.17 -22.20
C ARG A 283 -24.06 15.66 -22.13
N ARG A 284 -23.44 14.99 -21.17
CA ARG A 284 -23.48 13.53 -21.07
C ARG A 284 -24.74 13.02 -20.37
N TYR A 285 -25.13 13.66 -19.29
CA TYR A 285 -26.22 13.17 -18.42
C TYR A 285 -27.50 14.01 -18.53
N GLY A 286 -27.44 15.25 -19.00
CA GLY A 286 -28.58 16.16 -18.99
C GLY A 286 -28.94 16.64 -17.59
N SER A 287 -29.98 17.46 -17.47
CA SER A 287 -30.50 17.91 -16.17
C SER A 287 -31.40 16.89 -15.47
N ASP A 288 -32.02 16.01 -16.25
CA ASP A 288 -33.07 15.09 -15.77
C ASP A 288 -32.51 13.74 -15.29
N ASN A 289 -31.27 13.39 -15.69
CA ASN A 289 -30.56 12.21 -15.23
C ASN A 289 -29.41 12.63 -14.27
N ALA A 290 -29.79 13.19 -13.13
CA ALA A 290 -28.83 13.63 -12.13
C ALA A 290 -27.96 12.49 -11.62
N LYS A 291 -26.66 12.74 -11.43
CA LYS A 291 -25.64 11.80 -11.00
C LYS A 291 -24.81 12.35 -9.85
N TYR A 292 -24.16 11.45 -9.13
CA TYR A 292 -23.07 11.78 -8.21
C TYR A 292 -21.75 11.86 -8.97
N HIS A 293 -20.97 12.90 -8.70
CA HIS A 293 -19.64 13.12 -9.27
C HIS A 293 -18.64 13.16 -8.13
N ILE A 294 -17.77 12.18 -8.06
CA ILE A 294 -16.79 12.04 -6.98
C ILE A 294 -15.49 12.67 -7.46
N ILE A 295 -15.05 13.69 -6.76
CA ILE A 295 -13.86 14.48 -7.13
C ILE A 295 -12.84 14.40 -6.01
N ARG A 296 -11.67 13.86 -6.31
CA ARG A 296 -10.56 13.82 -5.37
C ARG A 296 -9.91 15.17 -5.25
N THR A 297 -9.94 15.74 -4.04
CA THR A 297 -9.34 17.04 -3.74
C THR A 297 -7.94 16.92 -3.16
N PRO A 298 -7.06 17.90 -3.42
CA PRO A 298 -5.83 18.07 -2.66
C PRO A 298 -6.11 18.27 -1.17
N THR A 299 -5.10 18.08 -0.35
CA THR A 299 -5.17 18.42 1.09
C THR A 299 -4.82 19.90 1.32
N GLY A 300 -5.30 20.45 2.45
CA GLY A 300 -4.96 21.80 2.88
C GLY A 300 -5.60 22.92 2.03
N GLU A 301 -4.86 24.01 1.80
CA GLU A 301 -5.36 25.20 1.12
C GLU A 301 -5.76 24.95 -0.33
N ALA A 302 -4.95 24.18 -1.07
CA ALA A 302 -5.26 23.83 -2.45
C ALA A 302 -6.64 23.14 -2.60
N GLY A 303 -7.00 22.28 -1.66
CA GLY A 303 -8.32 21.63 -1.65
C GLY A 303 -9.45 22.62 -1.36
N ARG A 304 -9.22 23.58 -0.45
CA ARG A 304 -10.21 24.63 -0.15
C ARG A 304 -10.45 25.52 -1.35
N VAL A 305 -9.38 25.97 -2.01
CA VAL A 305 -9.47 26.79 -3.24
C VAL A 305 -10.22 26.04 -4.33
N MET A 306 -9.87 24.78 -4.60
CA MET A 306 -10.58 23.95 -5.58
C MET A 306 -12.07 23.84 -5.29
N MET A 307 -12.44 23.50 -4.05
CA MET A 307 -13.85 23.38 -3.67
C MET A 307 -14.60 24.72 -3.80
N SER A 308 -13.93 25.85 -3.49
CA SER A 308 -14.49 27.19 -3.66
C SER A 308 -14.74 27.49 -5.13
N ASN A 309 -13.76 27.26 -6.00
CA ASN A 309 -13.87 27.47 -7.44
C ASN A 309 -15.00 26.63 -8.07
N VAL A 310 -15.10 25.36 -7.70
CA VAL A 310 -16.19 24.48 -8.18
C VAL A 310 -17.56 25.00 -7.74
N LYS A 311 -17.71 25.45 -6.49
CA LYS A 311 -18.95 26.01 -5.99
C LYS A 311 -19.31 27.36 -6.66
N GLU A 312 -18.32 28.20 -6.92
CA GLU A 312 -18.49 29.47 -7.62
C GLU A 312 -19.01 29.24 -9.05
N ILE A 313 -18.41 28.32 -9.80
CA ILE A 313 -18.71 28.11 -11.21
C ILE A 313 -20.00 27.32 -11.41
N TYR A 314 -20.25 26.30 -10.61
CA TYR A 314 -21.44 25.46 -10.77
C TYR A 314 -22.66 26.02 -10.04
N GLY A 315 -22.48 26.90 -9.05
CA GLY A 315 -23.54 27.56 -8.32
C GLY A 315 -24.62 26.63 -7.80
N GLU A 316 -25.88 27.03 -7.95
CA GLU A 316 -27.05 26.25 -7.51
C GLU A 316 -27.44 25.10 -8.45
N HIS A 317 -26.80 24.96 -9.60
CA HIS A 317 -27.07 23.87 -10.53
C HIS A 317 -26.65 22.51 -9.96
N PHE A 318 -25.65 22.51 -9.06
CA PHE A 318 -25.15 21.32 -8.37
C PHE A 318 -25.46 21.38 -6.87
N ARG A 319 -25.44 20.20 -6.25
CA ARG A 319 -25.28 20.02 -4.81
C ARG A 319 -23.85 19.67 -4.48
N TYR A 320 -23.46 19.90 -3.23
CA TYR A 320 -22.09 19.68 -2.78
C TYR A 320 -22.09 18.92 -1.46
N LYS A 321 -21.24 17.89 -1.38
CA LYS A 321 -20.95 17.13 -0.16
C LYS A 321 -19.44 16.98 -0.03
N THR A 322 -18.92 17.09 1.18
CA THR A 322 -17.52 16.76 1.48
C THR A 322 -17.50 15.48 2.27
N TYR A 323 -16.62 14.57 1.88
CA TYR A 323 -16.38 13.31 2.54
C TYR A 323 -14.89 13.20 2.87
N ASN A 324 -14.56 13.20 4.16
CA ASN A 324 -13.19 13.19 4.67
C ASN A 324 -13.08 12.26 5.88
N GLY A 325 -11.87 12.10 6.45
CA GLY A 325 -11.63 11.21 7.58
C GLY A 325 -12.46 11.49 8.84
N MET A 326 -13.07 12.70 8.96
CA MET A 326 -14.01 13.01 10.05
C MET A 326 -15.43 12.49 9.76
N SER A 327 -15.72 12.19 8.49
CA SER A 327 -17.01 11.63 8.04
C SER A 327 -17.00 10.10 8.05
N GLU A 328 -15.99 9.45 8.65
CA GLU A 328 -15.82 7.97 8.65
C GLU A 328 -17.00 7.21 9.29
N GLU A 329 -17.86 7.86 10.04
CA GLU A 329 -19.07 7.25 10.60
C GLU A 329 -20.19 7.09 9.57
N GLU A 330 -20.18 7.89 8.49
CA GLU A 330 -21.16 7.79 7.41
C GLU A 330 -20.62 6.87 6.30
N ASP A 331 -21.32 5.79 5.98
CA ASP A 331 -20.99 4.98 4.80
C ASP A 331 -21.39 5.75 3.53
N ILE A 332 -20.39 6.15 2.74
CA ILE A 332 -20.63 6.83 1.46
C ILE A 332 -21.56 6.03 0.55
N ASN A 333 -21.55 4.70 0.63
CA ASN A 333 -22.35 3.81 -0.22
C ASN A 333 -23.84 3.90 0.10
N GLU A 334 -24.23 4.12 1.36
CA GLU A 334 -25.62 4.38 1.72
C GLU A 334 -26.15 5.65 1.05
N PHE A 335 -25.30 6.68 1.00
CA PHE A 335 -25.64 7.92 0.30
C PHE A 335 -25.72 7.71 -1.22
N LEU A 336 -24.76 6.99 -1.80
CA LEU A 336 -24.71 6.72 -3.24
C LEU A 336 -25.82 5.78 -3.74
N ASP A 337 -26.47 5.03 -2.85
CA ASP A 337 -27.60 4.15 -3.22
C ASP A 337 -28.91 4.90 -3.45
N THR A 338 -28.98 6.18 -3.08
CA THR A 338 -30.16 7.02 -3.27
C THR A 338 -30.12 7.78 -4.60
N VAL A 339 -31.28 7.96 -5.25
CA VAL A 339 -31.35 8.76 -6.49
C VAL A 339 -31.06 10.22 -6.19
N PRO A 340 -30.05 10.85 -6.82
CA PRO A 340 -29.79 12.26 -6.60
C PRO A 340 -30.87 13.14 -7.26
N LYS A 341 -31.34 14.16 -6.55
CA LYS A 341 -32.34 15.12 -7.07
C LYS A 341 -31.73 16.18 -8.01
N LYS A 342 -30.44 16.42 -7.89
CA LYS A 342 -29.61 17.28 -8.72
C LYS A 342 -28.24 16.64 -8.86
N HIS A 343 -27.49 16.96 -9.90
CA HIS A 343 -26.08 16.63 -9.97
C HIS A 343 -25.39 17.02 -8.67
N THR A 344 -24.62 16.12 -8.10
CA THR A 344 -24.02 16.33 -6.79
C THR A 344 -22.52 16.06 -6.85
N CYS A 345 -21.72 17.08 -6.59
CA CYS A 345 -20.27 16.94 -6.43
C CYS A 345 -19.94 16.45 -5.01
N ILE A 346 -19.25 15.33 -4.91
CA ILE A 346 -18.76 14.77 -3.66
C ILE A 346 -17.24 14.94 -3.63
N PHE A 347 -16.77 15.82 -2.78
CA PHE A 347 -15.34 16.07 -2.59
C PHE A 347 -14.76 15.07 -1.60
N ILE A 348 -13.77 14.28 -2.02
CA ILE A 348 -13.10 13.32 -1.16
C ILE A 348 -11.67 13.73 -0.89
N MET A 349 -11.25 13.62 0.38
CA MET A 349 -9.87 13.85 0.82
C MET A 349 -9.34 12.62 1.52
N GLU A 350 -8.21 12.08 1.05
CA GLU A 350 -7.51 10.94 1.67
C GLU A 350 -8.32 9.61 1.78
N LEU A 351 -9.56 9.58 1.28
CA LEU A 351 -10.48 8.44 1.30
C LEU A 351 -10.64 7.81 -0.10
N CYS A 352 -11.36 6.69 -0.18
CA CYS A 352 -11.57 5.94 -1.43
C CYS A 352 -10.25 5.61 -2.14
N ARG A 353 -9.28 5.14 -1.37
CA ARG A 353 -8.00 4.60 -1.84
C ARG A 353 -8.11 3.09 -2.04
N CYS A 354 -7.02 2.36 -1.87
CA CYS A 354 -7.02 0.90 -1.93
C CYS A 354 -8.09 0.29 -1.01
N ALA A 355 -8.67 -0.82 -1.43
CA ALA A 355 -9.64 -1.65 -0.71
C ALA A 355 -11.06 -1.08 -0.49
N ASP A 356 -11.28 0.25 -0.56
CA ASP A 356 -12.64 0.79 -0.45
C ASP A 356 -13.47 0.44 -1.71
N THR A 357 -14.77 0.21 -1.53
CA THR A 357 -15.72 0.00 -2.63
C THR A 357 -16.62 1.21 -2.78
N ILE A 358 -17.04 1.52 -4.00
CA ILE A 358 -17.99 2.59 -4.31
C ILE A 358 -19.19 1.97 -5.03
N ASN A 359 -20.40 2.23 -4.53
CA ASN A 359 -21.64 1.90 -5.23
C ASN A 359 -21.77 2.82 -6.46
N LYS A 360 -21.74 2.22 -7.67
CA LYS A 360 -21.69 2.96 -8.93
C LYS A 360 -23.06 3.25 -9.55
N LYS A 361 -24.15 2.77 -8.95
CA LYS A 361 -25.51 2.83 -9.50
C LYS A 361 -25.95 4.20 -10.02
N TYR A 362 -25.58 5.26 -9.29
CA TYR A 362 -25.90 6.64 -9.67
C TYR A 362 -24.64 7.51 -9.81
N VAL A 363 -23.46 6.90 -9.94
CA VAL A 363 -22.21 7.63 -10.14
C VAL A 363 -22.01 7.92 -11.62
N GLY A 364 -21.75 9.20 -11.94
CA GLY A 364 -21.45 9.67 -13.28
C GLY A 364 -19.96 9.84 -13.50
N VAL A 365 -19.32 10.74 -12.78
CA VAL A 365 -17.90 11.05 -12.96
C VAL A 365 -17.11 10.62 -11.72
N LEU A 366 -16.00 9.95 -11.96
CA LEU A 366 -14.92 9.72 -11.01
C LEU A 366 -13.70 10.53 -11.46
N TYR A 367 -13.41 11.62 -10.76
CA TYR A 367 -12.37 12.56 -11.14
C TYR A 367 -11.17 12.43 -10.20
N GLU A 368 -10.08 11.81 -10.66
CA GLU A 368 -8.81 11.76 -9.93
C GLU A 368 -8.06 13.09 -10.09
N ARG A 369 -7.32 13.48 -9.08
CA ARG A 369 -6.58 14.74 -9.13
C ARG A 369 -5.39 14.69 -10.10
N ASN A 370 -5.18 15.75 -10.83
CA ASN A 370 -3.93 15.98 -11.54
C ASN A 370 -2.85 16.41 -10.53
N VAL A 371 -1.66 15.80 -10.61
CA VAL A 371 -0.51 16.12 -9.76
C VAL A 371 0.77 16.13 -10.59
N LYS A 372 1.62 17.13 -10.39
CA LYS A 372 2.90 17.26 -11.13
C LYS A 372 3.87 16.09 -10.87
N ARG A 373 3.84 15.54 -9.65
CA ARG A 373 4.61 14.34 -9.27
C ARG A 373 3.61 13.29 -8.84
N PHE A 374 3.35 12.34 -9.69
CA PHE A 374 2.37 11.30 -9.42
C PHE A 374 3.03 9.97 -9.07
N ASN A 375 2.27 9.17 -8.36
CA ASN A 375 2.58 7.78 -8.06
C ASN A 375 1.61 6.94 -8.90
N ASP A 376 2.15 6.18 -9.84
CA ASP A 376 1.34 5.39 -10.80
C ASP A 376 0.43 4.39 -10.09
N SER A 377 0.93 3.73 -9.04
CA SER A 377 0.10 2.84 -8.21
C SER A 377 -1.07 3.59 -7.56
N ALA A 378 -0.83 4.78 -7.02
CA ALA A 378 -1.87 5.57 -6.37
C ALA A 378 -2.88 6.13 -7.39
N GLN A 379 -2.42 6.55 -8.58
CA GLN A 379 -3.29 7.00 -9.66
C GLN A 379 -4.18 5.85 -10.17
N THR A 380 -3.59 4.68 -10.39
CA THR A 380 -4.31 3.51 -10.91
C THR A 380 -5.28 2.94 -9.88
N GLN A 381 -4.86 2.77 -8.63
CA GLN A 381 -5.70 2.21 -7.56
C GLN A 381 -6.66 3.23 -6.93
N GLY A 382 -6.53 4.51 -7.23
CA GLY A 382 -7.40 5.57 -6.77
C GLY A 382 -8.84 5.45 -7.29
N LEU A 383 -9.40 6.54 -7.76
CA LEU A 383 -10.74 6.54 -8.34
C LEU A 383 -10.87 5.67 -9.61
N PRO A 384 -9.85 5.57 -10.49
CA PRO A 384 -9.92 4.60 -11.58
C PRO A 384 -10.14 3.17 -11.10
N GLY A 385 -9.39 2.74 -10.09
CA GLY A 385 -9.57 1.41 -9.50
C GLY A 385 -10.94 1.23 -8.83
N ARG A 386 -11.57 2.29 -8.35
CA ARG A 386 -12.95 2.24 -7.77
C ARG A 386 -14.03 2.13 -8.83
N ALA A 387 -13.75 2.54 -10.07
CA ALA A 387 -14.65 2.33 -11.20
C ALA A 387 -14.76 0.86 -11.59
N CYS A 388 -13.70 0.09 -11.41
CA CYS A 388 -13.66 -1.33 -11.77
C CYS A 388 -14.66 -2.17 -10.97
N GLY A 389 -14.99 -3.36 -11.46
CA GLY A 389 -15.83 -4.35 -10.77
C GLY A 389 -16.92 -4.97 -11.64
N TYR A 390 -17.88 -5.61 -11.00
CA TYR A 390 -18.98 -6.34 -11.65
C TYR A 390 -20.30 -5.56 -11.69
N ASP A 391 -20.32 -4.37 -11.12
CA ASP A 391 -21.50 -3.50 -10.95
C ASP A 391 -21.46 -2.27 -11.85
N ASP A 392 -20.73 -2.34 -12.97
CA ASP A 392 -20.69 -1.26 -13.95
C ASP A 392 -22.04 -1.08 -14.64
N THR A 393 -22.52 0.16 -14.65
CA THR A 393 -23.78 0.55 -15.28
C THR A 393 -23.62 1.02 -16.73
N GLY A 394 -22.40 1.12 -17.23
CA GLY A 394 -22.08 1.73 -18.53
C GLY A 394 -22.08 3.28 -18.52
N GLU A 395 -22.53 3.90 -17.43
CA GLU A 395 -22.68 5.35 -17.35
C GLU A 395 -21.49 6.06 -16.69
N THR A 396 -20.77 5.35 -15.81
CA THR A 396 -19.61 5.92 -15.10
C THR A 396 -18.47 6.20 -16.06
N VAL A 397 -17.87 7.38 -15.94
CA VAL A 397 -16.66 7.78 -16.65
C VAL A 397 -15.57 8.19 -15.67
N ILE A 398 -14.34 8.08 -16.11
CA ILE A 398 -13.14 8.32 -15.31
C ILE A 398 -12.38 9.51 -15.90
N PHE A 399 -12.00 10.45 -15.05
CA PHE A 399 -10.98 11.45 -15.35
C PHE A 399 -9.72 11.09 -14.54
N ALA A 400 -8.63 10.76 -15.24
CA ALA A 400 -7.39 10.32 -14.61
C ALA A 400 -6.18 10.63 -15.51
N ASN A 401 -4.99 10.30 -15.04
CA ASN A 401 -3.79 10.32 -15.88
C ASN A 401 -3.83 9.10 -16.81
N ILE A 402 -4.11 9.32 -18.10
CA ILE A 402 -4.24 8.26 -19.11
C ILE A 402 -2.90 7.52 -19.27
N GLU A 403 -1.78 8.23 -19.24
CA GLU A 403 -0.45 7.64 -19.40
C GLU A 403 -0.15 6.61 -18.31
N SER A 404 -0.48 6.92 -17.05
CA SER A 404 -0.34 5.96 -15.93
C SER A 404 -1.21 4.71 -16.12
N LEU A 405 -2.42 4.85 -16.67
CA LEU A 405 -3.31 3.71 -16.88
C LEU A 405 -2.86 2.84 -18.07
N GLU A 406 -2.38 3.45 -19.14
CA GLU A 406 -1.79 2.72 -20.27
C GLU A 406 -0.47 2.02 -19.88
N LEU A 407 0.33 2.66 -19.04
CA LEU A 407 1.54 2.06 -18.48
C LEU A 407 1.19 0.85 -17.60
N TYR A 408 0.14 0.95 -16.78
CA TYR A 408 -0.37 -0.19 -16.00
C TYR A 408 -0.83 -1.33 -16.92
N ARG A 409 -1.51 -1.04 -18.04
CA ARG A 409 -1.90 -2.03 -19.04
C ARG A 409 -0.67 -2.78 -19.57
N GLN A 410 0.37 -2.06 -19.98
CA GLN A 410 1.60 -2.66 -20.50
C GLN A 410 2.30 -3.55 -19.48
N HIS A 411 2.35 -3.13 -18.22
CA HIS A 411 2.86 -3.95 -17.12
C HIS A 411 2.03 -5.23 -16.92
N TYR A 412 0.71 -5.09 -16.92
CA TYR A 412 -0.20 -6.22 -16.70
C TYR A 412 -0.14 -7.23 -17.87
N GLU A 413 -0.18 -6.77 -19.11
CA GLU A 413 -0.07 -7.60 -20.32
C GLU A 413 1.28 -8.32 -20.41
N SER A 414 2.35 -7.67 -19.99
CA SER A 414 3.67 -8.29 -19.89
C SER A 414 3.80 -9.20 -18.64
N LYS A 415 2.75 -9.36 -17.85
CA LYS A 415 2.76 -10.09 -16.58
C LYS A 415 3.83 -9.58 -15.61
N PHE A 416 4.06 -8.27 -15.63
CA PHE A 416 5.06 -7.60 -14.80
C PHE A 416 6.51 -8.11 -15.00
N THR A 417 6.81 -8.67 -16.17
CA THR A 417 8.16 -9.16 -16.49
C THR A 417 9.05 -8.11 -17.15
N ARG A 418 8.48 -7.01 -17.62
CA ARG A 418 9.22 -5.93 -18.27
C ARG A 418 9.81 -4.98 -17.24
N THR A 419 11.15 -4.97 -17.16
CA THR A 419 11.90 -4.08 -16.27
C THR A 419 12.25 -2.73 -16.90
N ASP A 420 12.05 -2.61 -18.23
CA ASP A 420 12.31 -1.41 -19.03
C ASP A 420 11.15 -0.39 -18.98
N LEU A 421 9.99 -0.79 -18.51
CA LEU A 421 8.86 0.13 -18.37
C LEU A 421 9.03 1.00 -17.13
N PRO A 422 8.91 2.34 -17.27
CA PRO A 422 8.95 3.23 -16.12
C PRO A 422 7.74 2.99 -15.22
N TRP A 423 7.92 3.10 -13.91
CA TRP A 423 6.83 3.06 -12.94
C TRP A 423 7.17 3.92 -11.73
N ASN A 424 6.42 4.99 -11.54
CA ASN A 424 6.66 5.92 -10.46
C ASN A 424 5.96 5.46 -9.19
N CYS A 425 6.72 4.87 -8.28
CA CYS A 425 6.25 4.50 -6.94
C CYS A 425 6.59 5.55 -5.89
N ASN A 426 6.85 6.80 -6.29
CA ASN A 426 7.26 7.86 -5.39
C ASN A 426 6.14 8.22 -4.43
N THR A 427 6.25 7.75 -3.21
CA THR A 427 5.47 8.27 -2.09
C THR A 427 6.22 9.46 -1.47
N LYS A 428 5.52 10.31 -0.73
CA LYS A 428 6.13 11.47 -0.02
C LYS A 428 7.31 11.10 0.89
N ASN A 429 7.59 9.84 1.11
CA ASN A 429 8.54 9.32 2.08
C ASN A 429 9.73 8.54 1.50
N GLY A 430 9.94 8.52 0.21
CA GLY A 430 11.15 7.88 -0.30
C GLY A 430 11.13 7.56 -1.78
N THR A 431 12.16 7.97 -2.45
CA THR A 431 12.63 7.45 -3.71
C THR A 431 13.27 6.10 -3.46
N TYR A 432 12.80 5.04 -4.15
CA TYR A 432 13.64 3.88 -4.37
C TYR A 432 14.71 4.29 -5.38
N ALA A 433 15.83 4.79 -4.90
CA ALA A 433 17.03 4.88 -5.71
C ALA A 433 17.66 3.48 -5.70
N SER A 434 17.56 2.76 -6.82
CA SER A 434 18.56 1.73 -7.13
C SER A 434 19.90 2.42 -7.24
N GLU A 435 20.91 1.91 -6.54
CA GLU A 435 22.28 2.46 -6.58
C GLU A 435 22.96 2.36 -7.95
N ASP A 436 22.26 1.88 -9.01
CA ASP A 436 22.83 1.63 -10.34
C ASP A 436 22.01 2.21 -11.50
N SER A 437 21.61 3.47 -11.44
CA SER A 437 21.20 4.20 -12.65
C SER A 437 21.60 5.66 -12.56
N GLU A 438 22.80 5.96 -13.06
CA GLU A 438 23.11 7.27 -13.58
C GLU A 438 22.17 7.56 -14.77
N SER A 439 21.01 8.14 -14.48
CA SER A 439 20.21 8.85 -15.48
C SER A 439 20.09 10.29 -15.02
N GLU A 440 20.79 11.15 -15.74
CA GLU A 440 20.59 12.59 -15.72
C GLU A 440 19.12 12.91 -16.04
N SER A 441 18.30 13.00 -15.00
CA SER A 441 17.07 13.77 -15.05
C SER A 441 17.13 14.76 -13.91
N GLY A 442 17.31 16.04 -14.26
CA GLY A 442 17.37 17.14 -13.32
C GLY A 442 16.11 17.23 -12.46
N SER A 443 16.11 16.55 -11.36
CA SER A 443 15.27 16.87 -10.23
C SER A 443 16.22 17.26 -9.11
N ASN A 444 16.17 18.53 -8.70
CA ASN A 444 16.83 19.03 -7.50
C ASN A 444 16.34 18.25 -6.26
N ASN A 445 16.80 17.02 -6.10
CA ASN A 445 16.94 16.41 -4.79
C ASN A 445 18.27 16.90 -4.27
N ASP A 446 18.25 18.06 -3.58
CA ASP A 446 19.28 18.38 -2.63
C ASP A 446 19.41 17.19 -1.69
N GLU A 447 20.35 16.30 -1.92
CA GLU A 447 20.89 15.41 -0.92
C GLU A 447 21.47 16.33 0.15
N ASN A 448 20.68 16.55 1.19
CA ASN A 448 21.16 17.30 2.32
C ASN A 448 22.19 16.42 3.02
N GLU A 449 23.46 16.61 2.72
CA GLU A 449 24.53 16.03 3.51
C GLU A 449 24.41 16.55 4.93
N TYR A 450 24.57 15.65 5.89
CA TYR A 450 24.45 15.95 7.31
C TYR A 450 25.79 15.71 8.00
N GLY A 451 26.23 16.70 8.75
CA GLY A 451 27.33 16.55 9.71
C GLY A 451 26.77 16.33 11.12
N TYR A 452 27.52 15.65 11.95
CA TYR A 452 27.20 15.53 13.37
C TYR A 452 28.46 15.40 14.23
N LYS A 453 28.33 15.78 15.51
CA LYS A 453 29.38 15.61 16.51
C LYS A 453 28.79 15.26 17.87
N VAL A 454 29.43 14.32 18.56
CA VAL A 454 29.06 13.87 19.90
C VAL A 454 30.05 14.43 20.91
N PHE A 455 29.55 14.99 22.01
CA PHE A 455 30.31 15.50 23.13
C PHE A 455 30.03 14.65 24.35
N GLU A 456 31.09 14.12 24.95
CA GLU A 456 30.97 13.26 26.15
C GLU A 456 31.02 14.12 27.42
N ASN A 457 29.93 14.11 28.19
CA ASN A 457 29.77 14.62 29.56
C ASN A 457 29.77 16.15 29.80
N ASP A 458 29.09 16.55 30.91
CA ASP A 458 28.81 17.93 31.34
C ASP A 458 30.08 18.82 31.53
N GLN A 459 31.23 18.25 31.84
CA GLN A 459 32.50 19.00 31.92
C GLN A 459 32.92 19.61 30.56
N ARG A 460 32.29 19.23 29.48
CA ARG A 460 32.57 19.67 28.10
C ARG A 460 31.51 20.58 27.49
N TYR A 461 30.61 21.11 28.30
CA TYR A 461 29.65 22.10 27.80
C TYR A 461 30.35 23.27 27.13
N ASN A 462 31.53 23.65 27.66
CA ASN A 462 32.40 24.67 27.04
C ASN A 462 32.90 24.25 25.64
N GLU A 463 33.23 22.97 25.43
CA GLU A 463 33.66 22.49 24.12
C GLU A 463 32.46 22.49 23.13
N LEU A 464 31.27 22.11 23.57
CA LEU A 464 30.04 22.19 22.82
C LEU A 464 29.73 23.65 22.41
N GLU A 465 29.85 24.59 23.37
CA GLU A 465 29.61 26.00 23.13
C GLU A 465 30.67 26.61 22.19
N ILE A 466 31.92 26.27 22.37
CA ILE A 466 33.02 26.69 21.49
C ILE A 466 32.77 26.14 20.08
N PHE A 467 32.46 24.84 19.96
CA PHE A 467 32.19 24.21 18.66
C PHE A 467 31.01 24.87 17.94
N THR A 468 29.88 25.04 18.63
CA THR A 468 28.70 25.64 18.03
C THR A 468 28.90 27.09 17.62
N ARG A 469 29.63 27.87 18.41
CA ARG A 469 30.00 29.27 18.08
C ARG A 469 30.95 29.35 16.92
N SER A 470 31.98 28.52 16.91
CA SER A 470 33.07 28.60 15.92
C SER A 470 32.69 28.00 14.57
N HIS A 471 31.89 26.94 14.55
CA HIS A 471 31.62 26.15 13.36
C HIS A 471 30.18 26.26 12.87
N LEU A 472 29.22 26.47 13.77
CA LEU A 472 27.80 26.51 13.43
C LEU A 472 27.17 27.91 13.57
N GLY A 473 28.00 28.96 13.70
CA GLY A 473 27.55 30.35 13.75
C GLY A 473 26.68 30.68 14.97
N GLY A 474 26.98 30.11 16.13
CA GLY A 474 26.34 30.43 17.39
C GLY A 474 25.27 29.44 17.86
N TRP A 475 24.26 29.94 18.57
CA TRP A 475 23.26 29.14 19.24
C TRP A 475 22.61 28.04 18.37
N VAL A 476 22.47 26.84 18.94
CA VAL A 476 21.82 25.68 18.32
C VAL A 476 20.56 25.37 19.10
N PRO A 477 19.39 25.31 18.46
CA PRO A 477 18.13 24.99 19.14
C PRO A 477 18.15 23.59 19.76
N ARG A 478 17.86 23.50 21.06
CA ARG A 478 17.74 22.22 21.79
C ARG A 478 16.48 21.48 21.40
N LYS A 479 16.59 20.16 21.29
CA LYS A 479 15.46 19.27 21.13
C LYS A 479 15.54 18.19 22.21
N ASP A 480 14.57 18.16 23.13
CA ASP A 480 14.49 17.11 24.14
C ASP A 480 13.92 15.84 23.52
N VAL A 481 14.67 14.77 23.56
CA VAL A 481 14.34 13.58 22.80
C VAL A 481 14.40 12.28 23.57
N GLY A 482 14.63 12.31 24.84
CA GLY A 482 14.50 11.16 25.72
C GLY A 482 15.11 9.85 25.21
N LYS A 483 14.42 8.73 25.42
CA LYS A 483 14.86 7.37 25.07
C LYS A 483 15.34 7.16 23.62
N LYS A 484 14.77 7.86 22.64
CA LYS A 484 15.12 7.67 21.23
C LYS A 484 16.56 7.99 20.83
N ILE A 485 17.24 8.86 21.56
CA ILE A 485 18.66 9.12 21.26
C ILE A 485 19.55 7.92 21.59
N ASN A 486 19.22 7.16 22.63
CA ASN A 486 20.02 5.98 22.98
C ASN A 486 19.81 4.84 21.99
N GLU A 487 18.60 4.67 21.49
CA GLU A 487 18.31 3.72 20.42
C GLU A 487 19.08 4.06 19.14
N LEU A 488 19.17 5.36 18.82
CA LEU A 488 19.89 5.84 17.63
C LEU A 488 21.42 5.80 17.77
N ARG A 489 21.97 5.84 19.00
CA ARG A 489 23.41 5.73 19.25
C ARG A 489 23.99 4.35 19.03
N ASN A 490 23.18 3.32 19.17
CA ASN A 490 23.60 1.96 18.87
C ASN A 490 23.76 1.73 17.35
N HIS A 491 23.28 2.66 16.53
CA HIS A 491 23.52 2.70 15.09
C HIS A 491 24.68 3.66 14.79
N THR A 492 25.72 3.15 14.15
CA THR A 492 27.01 3.82 13.87
C THR A 492 26.94 5.01 12.91
N SER A 493 25.79 5.42 12.40
CA SER A 493 25.67 6.53 11.45
C SER A 493 24.88 7.71 12.03
N GLY A 494 25.55 8.86 12.17
CA GLY A 494 24.93 10.13 12.53
C GLY A 494 23.87 10.62 11.55
N ASP A 495 23.88 10.14 10.31
CA ASP A 495 22.87 10.37 9.28
C ASP A 495 21.46 10.00 9.73
N LEU A 496 21.31 8.94 10.52
CA LEU A 496 20.03 8.52 11.08
C LEU A 496 19.46 9.55 12.08
N ILE A 497 20.32 10.19 12.86
CA ILE A 497 19.91 11.23 13.82
C ILE A 497 19.44 12.46 13.05
N ALA A 498 20.17 12.87 12.02
CA ALA A 498 19.85 14.04 11.24
C ALA A 498 18.56 13.90 10.42
N ARG A 499 18.38 12.78 9.75
CA ARG A 499 17.20 12.51 8.89
C ARG A 499 15.89 12.46 9.68
N HIS A 500 15.89 11.95 10.89
CA HIS A 500 14.68 11.79 11.68
C HIS A 500 14.30 12.99 12.55
N TRP A 501 15.20 13.99 12.68
CA TRP A 501 15.05 14.98 13.73
C TRP A 501 14.92 16.42 13.27
N GLY A 502 14.36 16.59 12.10
CA GLY A 502 13.74 17.82 11.70
C GLY A 502 14.70 18.96 11.40
N LEU A 503 15.83 18.66 10.76
CA LEU A 503 16.59 19.68 10.07
C LEU A 503 15.80 20.14 8.83
N SER A 504 15.84 21.40 8.58
CA SER A 504 15.25 22.03 7.41
C SER A 504 16.02 23.28 7.05
N ASN A 505 15.81 23.84 5.86
CA ASN A 505 16.44 25.11 5.48
C ASN A 505 16.15 26.25 6.45
N LYS A 506 15.02 26.21 7.18
CA LYS A 506 14.68 27.18 8.25
C LYS A 506 15.35 26.87 9.59
N ASN A 507 15.72 25.61 9.81
CA ASN A 507 16.36 25.13 11.03
C ASN A 507 17.49 24.17 10.65
N PRO A 508 18.63 24.70 10.16
CA PRO A 508 19.71 23.89 9.56
C PRO A 508 20.60 23.19 10.58
N LYS A 509 20.42 23.43 11.87
CA LYS A 509 21.20 22.83 12.97
C LYS A 509 20.33 22.53 14.18
N ARG A 510 20.68 21.49 14.93
CA ARG A 510 19.98 21.03 16.14
C ARG A 510 20.97 20.42 17.13
N MET A 511 20.61 20.39 18.40
CA MET A 511 21.34 19.64 19.43
C MET A 511 20.37 18.95 20.38
N ALA A 512 20.82 17.87 21.00
CA ALA A 512 20.05 17.16 22.02
C ALA A 512 20.95 16.49 23.05
N LEU A 513 20.45 16.36 24.27
CA LEU A 513 21.08 15.62 25.36
C LEU A 513 20.51 14.21 25.41
N GLY A 514 21.36 13.20 25.36
CA GLY A 514 20.98 11.82 25.53
C GLY A 514 20.78 11.43 26.99
N THR A 515 20.07 10.33 27.24
CA THR A 515 19.87 9.76 28.59
C THR A 515 21.17 9.26 29.23
N ASP A 516 22.22 9.07 28.44
CA ASP A 516 23.58 8.75 28.88
C ASP A 516 24.43 9.99 29.20
N GLY A 517 23.80 11.17 29.21
CA GLY A 517 24.48 12.43 29.50
C GLY A 517 25.31 13.01 28.37
N LYS A 518 25.33 12.42 27.19
CA LYS A 518 26.11 12.93 26.04
C LYS A 518 25.31 13.91 25.21
N TRP A 519 25.95 14.97 24.75
CA TRP A 519 25.36 15.91 23.81
C TRP A 519 25.65 15.49 22.37
N VAL A 520 24.64 15.56 21.51
CA VAL A 520 24.76 15.37 20.07
C VAL A 520 24.34 16.65 19.37
N VAL A 521 25.17 17.15 18.49
CA VAL A 521 24.89 18.29 17.60
C VAL A 521 24.89 17.76 16.17
N TRP A 522 23.92 18.16 15.35
CA TRP A 522 23.87 17.81 13.94
C TRP A 522 23.40 18.99 13.09
N TRP A 523 23.82 19.02 11.85
CA TRP A 523 23.60 20.14 10.94
C TRP A 523 23.53 19.71 9.47
N LEU A 524 23.01 20.59 8.62
CA LEU A 524 23.06 20.46 7.17
C LEU A 524 24.41 21.01 6.66
N THR A 525 25.24 20.17 6.04
CA THR A 525 26.58 20.55 5.58
C THR A 525 26.57 21.68 4.56
N LYS A 526 25.52 21.79 3.74
CA LYS A 526 25.36 22.90 2.79
C LYS A 526 25.33 24.30 3.43
N PHE A 527 24.93 24.41 4.70
CA PHE A 527 24.95 25.66 5.46
C PHE A 527 26.20 25.86 6.27
N TYR A 528 26.99 24.81 6.47
CA TYR A 528 28.17 24.78 7.27
C TYR A 528 29.27 23.97 6.58
N PRO A 529 29.74 24.43 5.39
CA PRO A 529 30.75 23.73 4.63
C PRO A 529 32.08 23.74 5.41
N GLY A 530 32.73 22.59 5.52
CA GLY A 530 34.02 22.45 6.18
C GLY A 530 33.98 22.22 7.70
N VAL A 531 32.82 21.87 8.24
CA VAL A 531 32.65 21.47 9.65
C VAL A 531 32.71 19.95 9.79
#